data_22a32ca505027e3c6717d8ad739aae97
#
_entry.id   22a32ca505027e3c6717d8ad739aae97
#
_cell.length_a   1.000
_cell.length_b   1.000
_cell.length_c   1.000
_cell.angle_alpha   90.00
_cell.angle_beta   90.00
_cell.angle_gamma   90.00
#
_symmetry.space_group_name_H-M   'P 1'
#
loop_
_entity.id
_entity.type
_entity.pdbx_description
1 polymer ?
#
loop_
_entity_poly.entity_id
_entity_poly.type
_entity_poly.pdbx_seq_one_letter_code
_entity_poly.pdbx_strand_id
1 'polypeptide(L)'
;MKKEAWGSRVGLILAMAGNAVGLGNFLRFPVQAVQNGGGAFILPYIICFLLMGIPLLFTEWSMGRFGGKLGNHSTPYILDSLSKKWYWKYIGVFGIFTNIAVVAYYTYIESWTFVYVVHSVIGTFTGMSKEAVSLFFDQYVQLSGSDFGIPLFPVIAYILVLSVNVYILSTGLGGIEKVAKIGMPLLILFGIILAIRGWTMGSSFASAEFPEANAWDGINFLWTPQYSSLADPKVWLAAAGQIFFTLSVGMGSIQCYASYLKENEDIALNSVTAGFTNEFVEVILGSAIVIPIAAGFLGLDWVLQNAGFGMAFQTMPYLFQQWGPLISAFAGVCWFGLLFFAGITSSLAMGTPWMGFMQDEFGWGKVKGAVSFGLVSLAMGLPTVLFYQYGYFDEYDYWGGTVSLVIFALLETILFTYIFGMKKGWEEITRGADIRIPSFYKLIMTYVTPVLLSVVFLGALITPAGNDWVAAFSNLFSGGGWPLDPSSLIAKITFADLEAQILANPENAAVLEEKKMYSSFARLQLLFLFLGICGIVWYSTVKRKKSIQ
;
A
#
# COMPACT_ATOMS: atom_id res chain seq x y z
N MET A 1 -12.06 -7.15 31.24
CA MET A 1 -11.05 -6.20 30.65
C MET A 1 -11.77 -4.91 30.28
N LYS A 2 -11.17 -3.72 30.48
CA LYS A 2 -11.73 -2.46 29.93
C LYS A 2 -11.80 -2.60 28.40
N LYS A 3 -12.97 -2.29 27.81
CA LYS A 3 -13.08 -2.23 26.33
C LYS A 3 -12.06 -1.24 25.79
N GLU A 4 -11.27 -1.64 24.82
CA GLU A 4 -10.40 -0.70 24.10
C GLU A 4 -11.24 0.31 23.34
N ALA A 5 -10.78 1.55 23.31
CA ALA A 5 -11.39 2.63 22.55
C ALA A 5 -10.31 3.65 22.20
N TRP A 6 -10.54 4.42 21.15
CA TRP A 6 -9.70 5.55 20.80
C TRP A 6 -9.74 6.64 21.88
N GLY A 7 -8.58 7.18 22.23
CA GLY A 7 -8.46 8.19 23.29
C GLY A 7 -9.00 9.57 22.87
N SER A 8 -8.94 9.89 21.56
CA SER A 8 -9.42 11.16 21.01
C SER A 8 -9.82 11.04 19.54
N ARG A 9 -10.73 11.93 19.08
CA ARG A 9 -11.12 12.03 17.67
C ARG A 9 -9.93 12.37 16.75
N VAL A 10 -9.06 13.28 17.17
CA VAL A 10 -7.84 13.64 16.43
C VAL A 10 -6.90 12.43 16.33
N GLY A 11 -6.70 11.68 17.42
CA GLY A 11 -5.87 10.48 17.41
C GLY A 11 -6.40 9.39 16.49
N LEU A 12 -7.72 9.20 16.47
CA LEU A 12 -8.41 8.30 15.53
C LEU A 12 -8.14 8.74 14.08
N ILE A 13 -8.40 10.02 13.75
CA ILE A 13 -8.22 10.52 12.37
C ILE A 13 -6.76 10.37 11.94
N LEU A 14 -5.79 10.71 12.79
CA LEU A 14 -4.38 10.58 12.48
C LEU A 14 -3.94 9.11 12.35
N ALA A 15 -4.50 8.20 13.14
CA ALA A 15 -4.22 6.77 13.01
C ALA A 15 -4.82 6.19 11.72
N MET A 16 -6.04 6.60 11.35
CA MET A 16 -6.68 6.21 10.09
C MET A 16 -5.98 6.82 8.87
N ALA A 17 -5.62 8.10 8.94
CA ALA A 17 -4.83 8.75 7.91
C ALA A 17 -3.44 8.10 7.79
N GLY A 18 -2.80 7.75 8.91
CA GLY A 18 -1.51 7.04 8.91
C GLY A 18 -1.59 5.59 8.43
N ASN A 19 -2.76 4.95 8.49
CA ASN A 19 -2.98 3.67 7.82
C ASN A 19 -3.02 3.84 6.28
N ALA A 20 -3.60 4.94 5.80
CA ALA A 20 -3.67 5.24 4.37
C ALA A 20 -2.35 5.85 3.87
N VAL A 21 -1.81 6.87 4.55
CA VAL A 21 -0.52 7.49 4.18
C VAL A 21 0.62 6.52 4.48
N GLY A 22 1.04 5.81 3.45
CA GLY A 22 2.10 4.81 3.53
C GLY A 22 3.28 5.11 2.59
N LEU A 23 4.15 4.13 2.45
CA LEU A 23 5.28 4.20 1.53
C LEU A 23 4.83 4.42 0.07
N GLY A 24 3.65 3.94 -0.30
CA GLY A 24 3.09 4.06 -1.64
C GLY A 24 2.93 5.49 -2.12
N ASN A 25 2.58 6.42 -1.22
CA ASN A 25 2.38 7.83 -1.56
C ASN A 25 3.65 8.50 -2.12
N PHE A 26 4.81 8.04 -1.69
CA PHE A 26 6.11 8.61 -2.06
C PHE A 26 6.94 7.73 -3.00
N LEU A 27 6.70 6.43 -3.00
CA LEU A 27 7.46 5.47 -3.79
C LEU A 27 6.71 4.99 -5.03
N ARG A 28 5.41 4.69 -4.90
CA ARG A 28 4.60 4.14 -6.00
C ARG A 28 3.88 5.22 -6.81
N PHE A 29 3.28 6.20 -6.15
CA PHE A 29 2.52 7.24 -6.83
C PHE A 29 3.36 8.05 -7.86
N PRO A 30 4.58 8.55 -7.54
CA PRO A 30 5.40 9.24 -8.53
C PRO A 30 5.72 8.37 -9.74
N VAL A 31 5.99 7.08 -9.53
CA VAL A 31 6.25 6.12 -10.61
C VAL A 31 5.01 5.94 -11.49
N GLN A 32 3.84 5.73 -10.88
CA GLN A 32 2.57 5.60 -11.60
C GLN A 32 2.25 6.88 -12.40
N ALA A 33 2.48 8.04 -11.81
CA ALA A 33 2.28 9.31 -12.50
C ALA A 33 3.21 9.45 -13.72
N VAL A 34 4.50 9.12 -13.59
CA VAL A 34 5.45 9.16 -14.71
C VAL A 34 5.06 8.18 -15.81
N GLN A 35 4.81 6.92 -15.47
CA GLN A 35 4.51 5.86 -16.43
C GLN A 35 3.18 6.04 -17.18
N ASN A 36 2.28 6.84 -16.62
CA ASN A 36 0.97 7.12 -17.19
C ASN A 36 0.78 8.58 -17.66
N GLY A 37 1.90 9.28 -17.96
CA GLY A 37 1.88 10.57 -18.62
C GLY A 37 1.65 11.80 -17.73
N GLY A 38 2.03 11.72 -16.45
CA GLY A 38 1.99 12.87 -15.53
C GLY A 38 0.59 13.44 -15.32
N GLY A 39 0.33 14.64 -15.83
CA GLY A 39 -0.99 15.28 -15.73
C GLY A 39 -2.12 14.51 -16.42
N ALA A 40 -1.80 13.59 -17.31
CA ALA A 40 -2.75 12.63 -17.89
C ALA A 40 -3.31 11.69 -16.81
N PHE A 41 -2.48 11.30 -15.85
CA PHE A 41 -2.82 10.37 -14.77
C PHE A 41 -3.61 11.06 -13.63
N ILE A 42 -3.27 12.29 -13.29
CA ILE A 42 -3.83 12.99 -12.11
C ILE A 42 -5.36 13.13 -12.18
N LEU A 43 -5.90 13.46 -13.36
CA LEU A 43 -7.35 13.67 -13.49
C LEU A 43 -8.16 12.37 -13.35
N PRO A 44 -7.86 11.27 -14.05
CA PRO A 44 -8.45 9.95 -13.78
C PRO A 44 -8.28 9.50 -12.33
N TYR A 45 -7.12 9.76 -11.71
CA TYR A 45 -6.85 9.42 -10.33
C TYR A 45 -7.81 10.12 -9.36
N ILE A 46 -7.99 11.44 -9.46
CA ILE A 46 -8.94 12.20 -8.64
C ILE A 46 -10.39 11.71 -8.85
N ILE A 47 -10.77 11.41 -10.09
CA ILE A 47 -12.10 10.87 -10.39
C ILE A 47 -12.28 9.49 -9.74
N CYS A 48 -11.29 8.60 -9.82
CA CYS A 48 -11.32 7.29 -9.14
C CYS A 48 -11.39 7.46 -7.62
N PHE A 49 -10.67 8.43 -7.03
CA PHE A 49 -10.79 8.74 -5.60
C PHE A 49 -12.23 9.07 -5.21
N LEU A 50 -12.91 9.95 -5.97
CA LEU A 50 -14.28 10.36 -5.68
C LEU A 50 -15.32 9.24 -5.92
N LEU A 51 -15.12 8.40 -6.94
CA LEU A 51 -16.10 7.37 -7.35
C LEU A 51 -15.84 5.99 -6.73
N MET A 52 -14.65 5.71 -6.24
CA MET A 52 -14.24 4.43 -5.64
C MET A 52 -13.66 4.62 -4.24
N GLY A 53 -12.69 5.51 -4.06
CA GLY A 53 -12.00 5.73 -2.80
C GLY A 53 -12.95 6.16 -1.68
N ILE A 54 -13.66 7.26 -1.84
CA ILE A 54 -14.64 7.75 -0.84
C ILE A 54 -15.75 6.73 -0.56
N PRO A 55 -16.39 6.11 -1.56
CA PRO A 55 -17.36 5.04 -1.33
C PRO A 55 -16.82 3.85 -0.55
N LEU A 56 -15.59 3.40 -0.83
CA LEU A 56 -14.96 2.31 -0.10
C LEU A 56 -14.64 2.69 1.34
N LEU A 57 -14.14 3.91 1.58
CA LEU A 57 -13.95 4.42 2.94
C LEU A 57 -15.26 4.41 3.73
N PHE A 58 -16.37 4.91 3.16
CA PHE A 58 -17.67 4.84 3.82
C PHE A 58 -18.11 3.40 4.12
N THR A 59 -17.86 2.49 3.18
CA THR A 59 -18.19 1.08 3.32
C THR A 59 -17.41 0.45 4.48
N GLU A 60 -16.10 0.52 4.47
CA GLU A 60 -15.25 -0.15 5.46
C GLU A 60 -15.42 0.44 6.87
N TRP A 61 -15.49 1.77 7.00
CA TRP A 61 -15.73 2.41 8.29
C TRP A 61 -17.08 2.01 8.89
N SER A 62 -18.12 1.94 8.05
CA SER A 62 -19.47 1.55 8.49
C SER A 62 -19.53 0.08 8.89
N MET A 63 -18.93 -0.80 8.09
CA MET A 63 -18.84 -2.24 8.41
C MET A 63 -18.11 -2.46 9.72
N GLY A 64 -16.97 -1.78 9.92
CA GLY A 64 -16.19 -1.85 11.14
C GLY A 64 -16.99 -1.42 12.36
N ARG A 65 -17.58 -0.22 12.35
CA ARG A 65 -18.39 0.28 13.47
C ARG A 65 -19.60 -0.65 13.76
N PHE A 66 -20.28 -1.12 12.73
CA PHE A 66 -21.41 -2.05 12.89
C PHE A 66 -20.96 -3.37 13.53
N GLY A 67 -19.88 -3.98 13.07
CA GLY A 67 -19.31 -5.20 13.65
C GLY A 67 -18.83 -5.01 15.08
N GLY A 68 -18.15 -3.90 15.37
CA GLY A 68 -17.64 -3.56 16.68
C GLY A 68 -18.72 -3.34 17.73
N LYS A 69 -19.88 -2.79 17.35
CA LYS A 69 -21.06 -2.69 18.19
C LYS A 69 -21.53 -4.07 18.67
N LEU A 70 -21.35 -5.10 17.84
CA LEU A 70 -21.69 -6.49 18.15
C LEU A 70 -20.53 -7.25 18.83
N GLY A 71 -19.42 -6.58 19.14
CA GLY A 71 -18.25 -7.14 19.80
C GLY A 71 -17.30 -7.89 18.87
N ASN A 72 -17.35 -7.63 17.56
CA ASN A 72 -16.47 -8.22 16.57
C ASN A 72 -15.44 -7.19 16.10
N HIS A 73 -14.15 -7.46 16.31
CA HIS A 73 -13.05 -6.53 15.99
C HIS A 73 -12.13 -7.07 14.90
N SER A 74 -12.54 -8.13 14.21
CA SER A 74 -11.81 -8.74 13.09
C SER A 74 -12.70 -8.98 11.88
N THR A 75 -12.15 -8.89 10.70
CA THR A 75 -12.87 -8.97 9.41
C THR A 75 -13.72 -10.24 9.24
N PRO A 76 -13.29 -11.46 9.64
CA PRO A 76 -14.15 -12.64 9.53
C PRO A 76 -15.52 -12.45 10.21
N TYR A 77 -15.53 -11.98 11.43
CA TYR A 77 -16.77 -11.85 12.19
C TYR A 77 -17.47 -10.50 12.00
N ILE A 78 -16.76 -9.46 11.55
CA ILE A 78 -17.39 -8.24 11.04
C ILE A 78 -18.26 -8.59 9.83
N LEU A 79 -17.72 -9.32 8.83
CA LEU A 79 -18.50 -9.71 7.65
C LEU A 79 -19.64 -10.70 8.00
N ASP A 80 -19.39 -11.65 8.90
CA ASP A 80 -20.41 -12.61 9.38
C ASP A 80 -21.60 -11.88 10.05
N SER A 81 -21.34 -10.73 10.68
CA SER A 81 -22.38 -9.91 11.34
C SER A 81 -23.32 -9.18 10.38
N LEU A 82 -22.87 -8.91 9.15
CA LEU A 82 -23.68 -8.22 8.12
C LEU A 82 -24.57 -9.17 7.32
N SER A 83 -24.34 -10.50 7.42
CA SER A 83 -25.10 -11.49 6.66
C SER A 83 -25.34 -12.77 7.47
N LYS A 84 -26.48 -13.42 7.23
CA LYS A 84 -26.81 -14.73 7.81
C LYS A 84 -26.14 -15.92 7.09
N LYS A 85 -25.40 -15.68 6.01
CA LYS A 85 -24.79 -16.74 5.20
C LYS A 85 -23.42 -17.11 5.77
N TRP A 86 -23.22 -18.38 6.07
CA TRP A 86 -22.06 -18.93 6.78
C TRP A 86 -20.70 -18.67 6.11
N TYR A 87 -20.66 -18.44 4.80
CA TYR A 87 -19.42 -18.30 4.04
C TYR A 87 -18.77 -16.92 4.18
N TRP A 88 -19.50 -15.87 4.61
CA TRP A 88 -18.97 -14.51 4.70
C TRP A 88 -17.80 -14.38 5.68
N LYS A 89 -17.80 -15.16 6.76
CA LYS A 89 -16.65 -15.19 7.66
C LYS A 89 -15.36 -15.71 6.99
N TYR A 90 -15.48 -16.63 6.02
CA TYR A 90 -14.34 -17.14 5.27
C TYR A 90 -13.89 -16.14 4.18
N ILE A 91 -14.79 -15.36 3.62
CA ILE A 91 -14.45 -14.21 2.78
C ILE A 91 -13.71 -13.15 3.63
N GLY A 92 -14.13 -12.91 4.86
CA GLY A 92 -13.42 -12.03 5.79
C GLY A 92 -11.99 -12.47 6.16
N VAL A 93 -11.61 -13.72 5.87
CA VAL A 93 -10.21 -14.19 6.00
C VAL A 93 -9.26 -13.36 5.14
N PHE A 94 -9.72 -12.87 3.97
CA PHE A 94 -8.91 -11.97 3.14
C PHE A 94 -8.37 -10.78 3.94
N GLY A 95 -9.16 -10.18 4.82
CA GLY A 95 -8.72 -9.04 5.62
C GLY A 95 -7.61 -9.36 6.63
N ILE A 96 -7.50 -10.60 7.14
CA ILE A 96 -6.35 -11.01 7.96
C ILE A 96 -5.17 -11.42 7.08
N PHE A 97 -5.44 -12.22 6.05
CA PHE A 97 -4.45 -12.73 5.11
C PHE A 97 -3.67 -11.61 4.42
N THR A 98 -4.38 -10.65 3.83
CA THR A 98 -3.79 -9.51 3.11
C THR A 98 -2.86 -8.71 4.01
N ASN A 99 -3.29 -8.41 5.25
CA ASN A 99 -2.45 -7.66 6.17
C ASN A 99 -1.16 -8.40 6.55
N ILE A 100 -1.21 -9.72 6.80
CA ILE A 100 -0.01 -10.50 7.11
C ILE A 100 0.89 -10.62 5.87
N ALA A 101 0.32 -10.86 4.69
CA ALA A 101 1.08 -10.95 3.45
C ALA A 101 1.78 -9.63 3.12
N VAL A 102 1.08 -8.50 3.27
CA VAL A 102 1.67 -7.18 3.00
C VAL A 102 2.71 -6.82 4.05
N VAL A 103 2.43 -6.96 5.35
CA VAL A 103 3.40 -6.58 6.40
C VAL A 103 4.68 -7.40 6.32
N ALA A 104 4.63 -8.62 5.80
CA ALA A 104 5.79 -9.49 5.63
C ALA A 104 6.90 -8.83 4.78
N TYR A 105 6.54 -8.22 3.65
CA TYR A 105 7.51 -7.52 2.80
C TYR A 105 7.58 -6.01 3.13
N TYR A 106 6.50 -5.42 3.58
CA TYR A 106 6.42 -3.99 3.88
C TYR A 106 7.35 -3.57 5.03
N THR A 107 7.45 -4.38 6.08
CA THR A 107 8.41 -4.17 7.17
C THR A 107 9.86 -4.25 6.69
N TYR A 108 10.14 -4.98 5.61
CA TYR A 108 11.48 -4.98 5.00
C TYR A 108 11.79 -3.61 4.38
N ILE A 109 10.88 -3.04 3.59
CA ILE A 109 11.04 -1.67 3.07
C ILE A 109 11.12 -0.65 4.21
N GLU A 110 10.29 -0.79 5.24
CA GLU A 110 10.34 0.05 6.44
C GLU A 110 11.73 0.02 7.08
N SER A 111 12.37 -1.16 7.12
CA SER A 111 13.74 -1.30 7.64
C SER A 111 14.78 -0.58 6.78
N TRP A 112 14.62 -0.55 5.45
CA TRP A 112 15.50 0.23 4.57
C TRP A 112 15.44 1.72 4.91
N THR A 113 14.23 2.25 5.11
CA THR A 113 14.04 3.67 5.45
C THR A 113 14.73 4.02 6.77
N PHE A 114 14.59 3.17 7.79
CA PHE A 114 15.26 3.35 9.08
C PHE A 114 16.80 3.37 8.94
N VAL A 115 17.35 2.40 8.23
CA VAL A 115 18.81 2.29 8.01
C VAL A 115 19.33 3.49 7.21
N TYR A 116 18.59 3.95 6.21
CA TYR A 116 18.98 5.12 5.42
C TYR A 116 18.88 6.44 6.19
N VAL A 117 18.01 6.55 7.22
CA VAL A 117 18.09 7.67 8.19
C VAL A 117 19.45 7.66 8.88
N VAL A 118 19.90 6.50 9.37
CA VAL A 118 21.20 6.38 10.05
C VAL A 118 22.34 6.74 9.10
N HIS A 119 22.36 6.20 7.88
CA HIS A 119 23.37 6.52 6.86
C HIS A 119 23.38 7.99 6.47
N SER A 120 22.22 8.64 6.44
CA SER A 120 22.13 10.08 6.18
C SER A 120 22.78 10.90 7.30
N VAL A 121 22.55 10.53 8.57
CA VAL A 121 23.14 11.21 9.74
C VAL A 121 24.66 11.07 9.78
N ILE A 122 25.18 9.87 9.53
CA ILE A 122 26.64 9.62 9.57
C ILE A 122 27.37 10.03 8.28
N GLY A 123 26.65 10.49 7.25
CA GLY A 123 27.23 11.00 6.02
C GLY A 123 27.80 9.93 5.08
N THR A 124 27.30 8.69 5.12
CA THR A 124 27.77 7.55 4.31
C THR A 124 27.78 7.87 2.82
N PHE A 125 26.78 8.59 2.32
CA PHE A 125 26.64 8.88 0.89
C PHE A 125 27.55 10.02 0.42
N THR A 126 28.22 10.75 1.33
CA THR A 126 29.06 11.91 0.98
C THR A 126 30.22 11.52 0.06
N GLY A 127 30.27 12.10 -1.13
CA GLY A 127 31.30 11.83 -2.13
C GLY A 127 31.09 10.56 -2.96
N MET A 128 30.00 9.82 -2.75
CA MET A 128 29.67 8.70 -3.62
C MET A 128 29.17 9.16 -4.97
N SER A 129 29.53 8.47 -6.05
CA SER A 129 28.90 8.64 -7.37
C SER A 129 27.47 8.07 -7.37
N LYS A 130 26.67 8.41 -8.38
CA LYS A 130 25.31 7.87 -8.54
C LYS A 130 25.31 6.34 -8.61
N GLU A 131 26.27 5.78 -9.35
CA GLU A 131 26.44 4.33 -9.50
C GLU A 131 26.84 3.67 -8.17
N ALA A 132 27.68 4.34 -7.37
CA ALA A 132 28.08 3.81 -6.06
C ALA A 132 26.89 3.80 -5.07
N VAL A 133 26.02 4.81 -5.09
CA VAL A 133 24.79 4.83 -4.27
C VAL A 133 23.81 3.75 -4.74
N SER A 134 23.67 3.55 -6.06
CA SER A 134 22.83 2.47 -6.60
C SER A 134 23.35 1.10 -6.19
N LEU A 135 24.66 0.87 -6.35
CA LEU A 135 25.30 -0.39 -5.97
C LEU A 135 25.19 -0.66 -4.46
N PHE A 136 25.28 0.37 -3.63
CA PHE A 136 25.08 0.24 -2.18
C PHE A 136 23.69 -0.31 -1.86
N PHE A 137 22.64 0.21 -2.50
CA PHE A 137 21.29 -0.29 -2.32
C PHE A 137 21.13 -1.73 -2.83
N ASP A 138 21.66 -2.03 -4.02
CA ASP A 138 21.58 -3.37 -4.61
C ASP A 138 22.29 -4.41 -3.74
N GLN A 139 23.47 -4.09 -3.22
CA GLN A 139 24.20 -4.95 -2.28
C GLN A 139 23.44 -5.16 -0.98
N TYR A 140 22.77 -4.11 -0.49
CA TYR A 140 21.96 -4.18 0.73
C TYR A 140 20.78 -5.13 0.56
N VAL A 141 19.97 -4.97 -0.49
CA VAL A 141 18.77 -5.79 -0.70
C VAL A 141 19.07 -7.22 -1.16
N GLN A 142 20.20 -7.44 -1.81
CA GLN A 142 20.65 -8.76 -2.25
C GLN A 142 21.47 -9.52 -1.18
N LEU A 143 21.70 -8.90 -0.01
CA LEU A 143 22.50 -9.48 1.08
C LEU A 143 23.94 -9.81 0.64
N SER A 144 24.46 -9.17 -0.40
CA SER A 144 25.77 -9.46 -0.98
C SER A 144 26.90 -8.62 -0.36
N GLY A 145 26.56 -7.63 0.49
CA GLY A 145 27.49 -6.76 1.20
C GLY A 145 27.46 -6.96 2.72
N SER A 146 28.38 -6.28 3.40
CA SER A 146 28.32 -6.08 4.85
C SER A 146 28.09 -4.60 5.12
N ASP A 147 27.02 -4.27 5.83
CA ASP A 147 26.77 -2.92 6.28
C ASP A 147 27.23 -2.76 7.73
N PHE A 148 27.89 -1.66 8.07
CA PHE A 148 28.59 -1.46 9.35
C PHE A 148 29.57 -2.60 9.71
N GLY A 149 30.10 -3.32 8.72
CA GLY A 149 30.95 -4.48 8.95
C GLY A 149 30.23 -5.72 9.47
N ILE A 150 28.89 -5.72 9.47
CA ILE A 150 28.06 -6.82 9.95
C ILE A 150 27.48 -7.57 8.77
N PRO A 151 27.79 -8.87 8.59
CA PRO A 151 27.14 -9.71 7.59
C PRO A 151 25.64 -9.83 7.84
N LEU A 152 24.85 -9.91 6.78
CA LEU A 152 23.38 -10.04 6.87
C LEU A 152 22.71 -8.92 7.69
N PHE A 153 23.32 -7.74 7.74
CA PHE A 153 22.76 -6.58 8.47
C PHE A 153 21.31 -6.26 8.08
N PRO A 154 20.87 -6.36 6.81
CA PRO A 154 19.48 -6.13 6.44
C PRO A 154 18.48 -7.06 7.17
N VAL A 155 18.87 -8.31 7.46
CA VAL A 155 18.05 -9.25 8.24
C VAL A 155 17.90 -8.76 9.69
N ILE A 156 19.00 -8.28 10.27
CA ILE A 156 19.01 -7.73 11.65
C ILE A 156 18.12 -6.47 11.71
N ALA A 157 18.27 -5.58 10.73
CA ALA A 157 17.45 -4.37 10.63
C ALA A 157 15.95 -4.69 10.48
N TYR A 158 15.61 -5.68 9.64
CA TYR A 158 14.25 -6.17 9.50
C TYR A 158 13.67 -6.69 10.83
N ILE A 159 14.40 -7.55 11.54
CA ILE A 159 13.98 -8.09 12.85
C ILE A 159 13.84 -6.98 13.87
N LEU A 160 14.75 -6.00 13.87
CA LEU A 160 14.69 -4.85 14.78
C LEU A 160 13.41 -4.04 14.56
N VAL A 161 13.11 -3.66 13.31
CA VAL A 161 11.93 -2.86 12.97
C VAL A 161 10.65 -3.64 13.24
N LEU A 162 10.59 -4.93 12.90
CA LEU A 162 9.47 -5.79 13.26
C LEU A 162 9.27 -5.86 14.79
N SER A 163 10.36 -5.92 15.56
CA SER A 163 10.30 -5.93 17.03
C SER A 163 9.76 -4.61 17.58
N VAL A 164 10.11 -3.47 16.98
CA VAL A 164 9.55 -2.15 17.34
C VAL A 164 8.04 -2.13 17.06
N ASN A 165 7.59 -2.63 15.90
CA ASN A 165 6.17 -2.74 15.57
C ASN A 165 5.43 -3.61 16.60
N VAL A 166 5.95 -4.79 16.93
CA VAL A 166 5.39 -5.69 17.94
C VAL A 166 5.32 -5.02 19.32
N TYR A 167 6.37 -4.30 19.71
CA TYR A 167 6.37 -3.56 20.99
C TYR A 167 5.25 -2.52 21.04
N ILE A 168 5.10 -1.69 20.00
CA ILE A 168 4.05 -0.67 19.94
C ILE A 168 2.66 -1.33 19.96
N LEU A 169 2.44 -2.36 19.14
CA LEU A 169 1.19 -3.12 19.11
C LEU A 169 0.85 -3.74 20.46
N SER A 170 1.85 -4.17 21.24
CA SER A 170 1.64 -4.74 22.57
C SER A 170 1.04 -3.76 23.57
N THR A 171 1.12 -2.46 23.29
CA THR A 171 0.49 -1.41 24.10
C THR A 171 -0.96 -1.13 23.71
N GLY A 172 -1.44 -1.69 22.58
CA GLY A 172 -2.80 -1.57 22.05
C GLY A 172 -3.05 -0.24 21.34
N LEU A 173 -4.33 0.11 21.16
CA LEU A 173 -4.74 1.31 20.41
C LEU A 173 -4.11 2.61 20.92
N GLY A 174 -3.89 2.75 22.24
CA GLY A 174 -3.25 3.93 22.82
C GLY A 174 -1.81 4.14 22.35
N GLY A 175 -1.05 3.05 22.12
CA GLY A 175 0.30 3.12 21.54
C GLY A 175 0.27 3.53 20.08
N ILE A 176 -0.62 2.93 19.31
CA ILE A 176 -0.84 3.28 17.89
C ILE A 176 -1.21 4.76 17.76
N GLU A 177 -2.18 5.22 18.55
CA GLU A 177 -2.60 6.62 18.59
C GLU A 177 -1.44 7.58 18.91
N LYS A 178 -0.58 7.20 19.87
CA LYS A 178 0.58 8.01 20.25
C LYS A 178 1.59 8.13 19.11
N VAL A 179 1.87 7.02 18.42
CA VAL A 179 2.78 7.01 17.27
C VAL A 179 2.20 7.85 16.13
N ALA A 180 0.90 7.70 15.83
CA ALA A 180 0.24 8.49 14.78
C ALA A 180 0.22 9.99 15.10
N LYS A 181 -0.01 10.39 16.36
CA LYS A 181 0.03 11.80 16.80
C LYS A 181 1.39 12.47 16.66
N ILE A 182 2.47 11.71 16.67
CA ILE A 182 3.84 12.21 16.50
C ILE A 182 4.27 12.05 15.04
N GLY A 183 4.09 10.85 14.48
CA GLY A 183 4.58 10.48 13.16
C GLY A 183 3.92 11.27 12.03
N MET A 184 2.59 11.40 12.05
CA MET A 184 1.87 12.10 10.97
C MET A 184 2.23 13.59 10.85
N PRO A 185 2.26 14.39 11.94
CA PRO A 185 2.74 15.77 11.84
C PRO A 185 4.19 15.90 11.39
N LEU A 186 5.10 15.00 11.86
CA LEU A 186 6.51 15.01 11.44
C LEU A 186 6.65 14.64 9.96
N LEU A 187 5.92 13.63 9.50
CA LEU A 187 5.88 13.24 8.09
C LEU A 187 5.46 14.42 7.21
N ILE A 188 4.37 15.10 7.55
CA ILE A 188 3.86 16.25 6.80
C ILE A 188 4.90 17.39 6.83
N LEU A 189 5.48 17.69 7.99
CA LEU A 189 6.52 18.72 8.13
C LEU A 189 7.73 18.41 7.24
N PHE A 190 8.26 17.19 7.28
CA PHE A 190 9.39 16.77 6.45
C PHE A 190 9.04 16.84 4.96
N GLY A 191 7.82 16.41 4.60
CA GLY A 191 7.33 16.52 3.23
C GLY A 191 7.23 17.97 2.73
N ILE A 192 6.71 18.89 3.55
CA ILE A 192 6.62 20.31 3.21
C ILE A 192 8.02 20.92 3.00
N ILE A 193 8.98 20.61 3.87
CA ILE A 193 10.37 21.09 3.75
C ILE A 193 10.97 20.67 2.40
N LEU A 194 10.83 19.40 2.05
CA LEU A 194 11.37 18.86 0.80
C LEU A 194 10.60 19.38 -0.44
N ALA A 195 9.28 19.51 -0.36
CA ALA A 195 8.45 20.08 -1.42
C ALA A 195 8.82 21.55 -1.71
N ILE A 196 8.99 22.38 -0.67
CA ILE A 196 9.46 23.76 -0.83
C ILE A 196 10.82 23.77 -1.53
N ARG A 197 11.72 22.85 -1.15
CA ARG A 197 13.02 22.76 -1.81
C ARG A 197 12.88 22.37 -3.27
N GLY A 198 12.08 21.36 -3.60
CA GLY A 198 11.80 20.98 -4.99
C GLY A 198 11.25 22.14 -5.83
N TRP A 199 10.34 22.95 -5.27
CA TRP A 199 9.74 24.08 -5.97
C TRP A 199 10.67 25.28 -6.13
N THR A 200 11.65 25.46 -5.23
CA THR A 200 12.57 26.60 -5.26
C THR A 200 13.86 26.35 -6.01
N MET A 201 14.11 25.13 -6.48
CA MET A 201 15.34 24.78 -7.20
C MET A 201 15.44 25.43 -8.58
N GLY A 202 14.36 25.41 -9.36
CA GLY A 202 14.37 25.87 -10.75
C GLY A 202 15.45 25.12 -11.56
N SER A 203 16.24 25.86 -12.33
CA SER A 203 17.39 25.37 -13.10
C SER A 203 18.75 25.56 -12.39
N SER A 204 18.75 25.87 -11.08
CA SER A 204 19.97 26.25 -10.33
C SER A 204 21.01 25.13 -10.24
N PHE A 205 20.66 23.89 -10.55
CA PHE A 205 21.52 22.71 -10.51
C PHE A 205 21.74 22.08 -11.88
N ALA A 206 21.38 22.77 -12.97
CA ALA A 206 21.74 22.35 -14.32
C ALA A 206 23.26 22.20 -14.44
N SER A 207 23.72 21.17 -15.12
CA SER A 207 25.14 20.83 -15.29
C SER A 207 25.50 20.69 -16.76
N ALA A 208 26.80 20.54 -17.06
CA ALA A 208 27.22 20.27 -18.43
C ALA A 208 26.68 18.93 -18.99
N GLU A 209 26.45 17.97 -18.12
CA GLU A 209 25.84 16.68 -18.48
C GLU A 209 24.31 16.79 -18.65
N PHE A 210 23.67 17.64 -17.85
CA PHE A 210 22.21 17.85 -17.86
C PHE A 210 21.90 19.35 -17.98
N PRO A 211 22.15 19.98 -19.13
CA PRO A 211 21.99 21.42 -19.31
C PRO A 211 20.52 21.88 -19.24
N GLU A 212 19.57 21.00 -19.59
CA GLU A 212 18.13 21.23 -19.57
C GLU A 212 17.49 20.92 -18.20
N ALA A 213 18.30 20.60 -17.16
CA ALA A 213 17.76 20.22 -15.86
C ALA A 213 17.03 21.39 -15.20
N ASN A 214 15.73 21.20 -14.94
CA ASN A 214 14.86 22.21 -14.33
C ASN A 214 13.74 21.53 -13.52
N ALA A 215 13.65 21.86 -12.25
CA ALA A 215 12.63 21.30 -11.35
C ALA A 215 11.20 21.66 -11.80
N TRP A 216 11.01 22.81 -12.45
CA TRP A 216 9.70 23.23 -12.95
C TRP A 216 9.19 22.37 -14.09
N ASP A 217 10.05 21.73 -14.87
CA ASP A 217 9.62 20.80 -15.92
C ASP A 217 8.98 19.55 -15.32
N GLY A 218 9.50 19.07 -14.19
CA GLY A 218 8.87 17.99 -13.43
C GLY A 218 7.51 18.38 -12.85
N ILE A 219 7.38 19.61 -12.33
CA ILE A 219 6.12 20.15 -11.82
C ILE A 219 5.11 20.31 -12.96
N ASN A 220 5.51 20.94 -14.06
CA ASN A 220 4.65 21.15 -15.22
C ASN A 220 4.18 19.83 -15.83
N PHE A 221 5.06 18.83 -15.92
CA PHE A 221 4.71 17.51 -16.40
C PHE A 221 3.58 16.87 -15.58
N LEU A 222 3.62 17.00 -14.25
CA LEU A 222 2.62 16.43 -13.36
C LEU A 222 1.30 17.21 -13.33
N TRP A 223 1.38 18.55 -13.44
CA TRP A 223 0.21 19.40 -13.21
C TRP A 223 -0.40 20.00 -14.48
N THR A 224 0.14 19.67 -15.68
CA THR A 224 -0.47 20.06 -16.94
C THR A 224 -1.52 19.01 -17.35
N PRO A 225 -2.83 19.33 -17.30
CA PRO A 225 -3.87 18.36 -17.62
C PRO A 225 -3.80 17.93 -19.08
N GLN A 226 -3.95 16.62 -19.32
CA GLN A 226 -4.03 16.05 -20.68
C GLN A 226 -5.36 15.33 -20.84
N TYR A 227 -6.36 16.03 -21.34
CA TYR A 227 -7.74 15.52 -21.44
C TYR A 227 -7.89 14.33 -22.40
N SER A 228 -6.98 14.15 -23.35
CA SER A 228 -6.95 12.98 -24.25
C SER A 228 -6.79 11.67 -23.50
N SER A 229 -6.13 11.68 -22.35
CA SER A 229 -5.93 10.49 -21.50
C SER A 229 -7.24 9.91 -20.95
N LEU A 230 -8.30 10.71 -20.88
CA LEU A 230 -9.62 10.23 -20.46
C LEU A 230 -10.20 9.16 -21.40
N ALA A 231 -9.71 9.07 -22.63
CA ALA A 231 -10.08 8.03 -23.58
C ALA A 231 -9.24 6.74 -23.44
N ASP A 232 -8.14 6.77 -22.68
CA ASP A 232 -7.24 5.63 -22.53
C ASP A 232 -7.60 4.75 -21.32
N PRO A 233 -8.10 3.52 -21.52
CA PRO A 233 -8.42 2.59 -20.43
C PRO A 233 -7.24 2.26 -19.52
N LYS A 234 -6.00 2.26 -20.04
CA LYS A 234 -4.77 1.99 -19.31
C LYS A 234 -4.61 2.96 -18.13
N VAL A 235 -4.80 4.25 -18.39
CA VAL A 235 -4.64 5.30 -17.39
C VAL A 235 -5.68 5.17 -16.26
N TRP A 236 -6.92 4.81 -16.62
CA TRP A 236 -7.98 4.55 -15.63
C TRP A 236 -7.70 3.34 -14.76
N LEU A 237 -7.20 2.25 -15.34
CA LEU A 237 -6.85 1.05 -14.58
C LEU A 237 -5.67 1.30 -13.63
N ALA A 238 -4.65 2.04 -14.09
CA ALA A 238 -3.53 2.44 -13.25
C ALA A 238 -3.98 3.36 -12.10
N ALA A 239 -4.83 4.35 -12.39
CA ALA A 239 -5.39 5.27 -11.41
C ALA A 239 -6.22 4.53 -10.35
N ALA A 240 -7.12 3.65 -10.77
CA ALA A 240 -7.93 2.84 -9.86
C ALA A 240 -7.05 1.92 -8.99
N GLY A 241 -6.06 1.26 -9.58
CA GLY A 241 -5.10 0.42 -8.84
C GLY A 241 -4.32 1.20 -7.79
N GLN A 242 -3.93 2.46 -8.08
CA GLN A 242 -3.27 3.32 -7.13
C GLN A 242 -4.20 3.70 -5.96
N ILE A 243 -5.49 3.98 -6.20
CA ILE A 243 -6.47 4.29 -5.15
C ILE A 243 -6.61 3.16 -4.13
N PHE A 244 -6.64 1.91 -4.57
CA PHE A 244 -6.70 0.76 -3.64
C PHE A 244 -5.50 0.73 -2.72
N PHE A 245 -4.33 0.86 -3.30
CA PHE A 245 -3.08 0.77 -2.55
C PHE A 245 -2.93 1.95 -1.58
N THR A 246 -3.14 3.17 -2.05
CA THR A 246 -2.90 4.37 -1.26
C THR A 246 -3.85 4.54 -0.08
N LEU A 247 -5.13 4.21 -0.24
CA LEU A 247 -6.12 4.33 0.84
C LEU A 247 -6.13 3.13 1.77
N SER A 248 -5.36 2.07 1.49
CA SER A 248 -5.42 0.78 2.21
C SER A 248 -6.83 0.19 2.29
N VAL A 249 -7.67 0.46 1.28
CA VAL A 249 -9.01 -0.13 1.16
C VAL A 249 -8.92 -1.55 0.58
N GLY A 250 -9.84 -2.43 0.96
CA GLY A 250 -9.77 -3.84 0.61
C GLY A 250 -8.71 -4.63 1.41
N MET A 251 -8.14 -4.04 2.49
CA MET A 251 -7.24 -4.73 3.41
C MET A 251 -7.94 -5.21 4.68
N GLY A 252 -9.02 -4.56 5.09
CA GLY A 252 -9.70 -4.85 6.33
C GLY A 252 -9.11 -4.19 7.59
N SER A 253 -7.95 -3.53 7.51
CA SER A 253 -7.37 -2.77 8.61
C SER A 253 -8.27 -1.60 9.03
N ILE A 254 -8.85 -0.88 8.07
CA ILE A 254 -9.82 0.20 8.31
C ILE A 254 -11.03 -0.32 9.07
N GLN A 255 -11.61 -1.46 8.67
CA GLN A 255 -12.74 -2.09 9.36
C GLN A 255 -12.39 -2.42 10.81
N CYS A 256 -11.19 -2.98 11.04
CA CYS A 256 -10.73 -3.32 12.39
C CYS A 256 -10.52 -2.07 13.26
N TYR A 257 -9.93 -1.01 12.74
CA TYR A 257 -9.82 0.27 13.46
C TYR A 257 -11.19 0.89 13.75
N ALA A 258 -12.09 0.89 12.76
CA ALA A 258 -13.44 1.43 12.91
C ALA A 258 -14.32 0.59 13.85
N SER A 259 -13.97 -0.67 14.12
CA SER A 259 -14.71 -1.52 15.06
C SER A 259 -14.61 -1.04 16.52
N TYR A 260 -13.64 -0.19 16.84
CA TYR A 260 -13.48 0.42 18.15
C TYR A 260 -14.15 1.80 18.28
N LEU A 261 -14.94 2.21 17.27
CA LEU A 261 -15.73 3.44 17.31
C LEU A 261 -16.94 3.31 18.23
N LYS A 262 -17.33 4.42 18.83
CA LYS A 262 -18.60 4.51 19.54
C LYS A 262 -19.77 4.49 18.53
N GLU A 263 -20.95 4.09 19.00
CA GLU A 263 -22.14 3.91 18.15
C GLU A 263 -22.52 5.18 17.35
N ASN A 264 -22.36 6.36 17.93
CA ASN A 264 -22.70 7.65 17.31
C ASN A 264 -21.46 8.46 16.90
N GLU A 265 -20.29 7.83 16.77
CA GLU A 265 -19.11 8.49 16.25
C GLU A 265 -19.33 8.84 14.77
N ASP A 266 -18.89 10.00 14.36
CA ASP A 266 -19.05 10.48 12.99
C ASP A 266 -18.17 9.72 12.01
N ILE A 267 -18.77 8.84 11.20
CA ILE A 267 -18.06 8.15 10.12
C ILE A 267 -17.83 9.10 8.94
N ALA A 268 -18.84 9.88 8.56
CA ALA A 268 -18.82 10.67 7.34
C ALA A 268 -17.66 11.66 7.33
N LEU A 269 -17.55 12.52 8.35
CA LEU A 269 -16.49 13.50 8.42
C LEU A 269 -15.13 12.86 8.67
N ASN A 270 -15.05 11.87 9.57
CA ASN A 270 -13.78 11.26 9.93
C ASN A 270 -13.15 10.49 8.75
N SER A 271 -13.93 9.72 7.98
CA SER A 271 -13.43 8.96 6.83
C SER A 271 -13.03 9.87 5.68
N VAL A 272 -13.83 10.91 5.40
CA VAL A 272 -13.50 11.92 4.38
C VAL A 272 -12.23 12.69 4.78
N THR A 273 -12.10 13.09 6.05
CA THR A 273 -10.90 13.77 6.53
C THR A 273 -9.65 12.90 6.39
N ALA A 274 -9.73 11.62 6.77
CA ALA A 274 -8.61 10.69 6.60
C ALA A 274 -8.26 10.49 5.12
N GLY A 275 -9.26 10.31 4.23
CA GLY A 275 -9.05 10.18 2.80
C GLY A 275 -8.43 11.42 2.17
N PHE A 276 -8.97 12.62 2.43
CA PHE A 276 -8.37 13.84 1.88
C PHE A 276 -7.00 14.18 2.48
N THR A 277 -6.71 13.77 3.72
CA THR A 277 -5.35 13.87 4.27
C THR A 277 -4.39 13.00 3.46
N ASN A 278 -4.79 11.78 3.10
CA ASN A 278 -4.02 10.92 2.22
C ASN A 278 -3.78 11.57 0.85
N GLU A 279 -4.84 12.08 0.22
CA GLU A 279 -4.73 12.74 -1.09
C GLU A 279 -3.81 13.97 -1.04
N PHE A 280 -3.89 14.77 0.01
CA PHE A 280 -2.97 15.89 0.20
C PHE A 280 -1.51 15.41 0.26
N VAL A 281 -1.23 14.37 1.03
CA VAL A 281 0.13 13.83 1.16
C VAL A 281 0.58 13.20 -0.17
N GLU A 282 -0.26 12.47 -0.86
CA GLU A 282 0.09 11.77 -2.09
C GLU A 282 0.20 12.73 -3.28
N VAL A 283 -0.89 13.43 -3.58
CA VAL A 283 -0.98 14.24 -4.80
C VAL A 283 -0.18 15.53 -4.67
N ILE A 284 -0.19 16.19 -3.49
CA ILE A 284 0.52 17.45 -3.32
C ILE A 284 1.97 17.22 -2.87
N LEU A 285 2.20 16.51 -1.76
CA LEU A 285 3.57 16.35 -1.25
C LEU A 285 4.36 15.31 -2.06
N GLY A 286 3.79 14.13 -2.35
CA GLY A 286 4.45 13.07 -3.11
C GLY A 286 4.87 13.53 -4.50
N SER A 287 4.00 14.27 -5.22
CA SER A 287 4.31 14.83 -6.53
C SER A 287 5.34 15.97 -6.47
N ALA A 288 5.39 16.71 -5.37
CA ALA A 288 6.24 17.89 -5.23
C ALA A 288 7.70 17.57 -4.82
N ILE A 289 8.01 16.33 -4.47
CA ILE A 289 9.33 15.95 -3.93
C ILE A 289 10.15 15.23 -4.99
N VAL A 290 9.79 13.98 -5.29
CA VAL A 290 10.68 13.07 -6.04
C VAL A 290 10.92 13.56 -7.47
N ILE A 291 9.86 13.83 -8.21
CA ILE A 291 9.95 14.18 -9.64
C ILE A 291 10.58 15.57 -9.83
N PRO A 292 10.16 16.64 -9.13
CA PRO A 292 10.80 17.95 -9.30
C PRO A 292 12.27 17.96 -8.87
N ILE A 293 12.63 17.31 -7.76
CA ILE A 293 14.02 17.24 -7.32
C ILE A 293 14.87 16.50 -8.35
N ALA A 294 14.41 15.34 -8.83
CA ALA A 294 15.15 14.58 -9.82
C ALA A 294 15.26 15.33 -11.16
N ALA A 295 14.17 15.95 -11.64
CA ALA A 295 14.20 16.76 -12.86
C ALA A 295 15.11 17.99 -12.74
N GLY A 296 15.20 18.59 -11.55
CA GLY A 296 16.07 19.74 -11.27
C GLY A 296 17.57 19.43 -11.33
N PHE A 297 17.97 18.17 -11.23
CA PHE A 297 19.37 17.74 -11.33
C PHE A 297 19.67 16.97 -12.62
N LEU A 298 18.75 16.09 -13.05
CA LEU A 298 18.98 15.09 -14.09
C LEU A 298 18.16 15.37 -15.37
N GLY A 299 17.28 16.37 -15.32
CA GLY A 299 16.35 16.66 -16.41
C GLY A 299 15.12 15.75 -16.43
N LEU A 300 14.04 16.22 -17.03
CA LEU A 300 12.78 15.48 -17.11
C LEU A 300 12.91 14.19 -17.93
N ASP A 301 13.63 14.23 -19.05
CA ASP A 301 13.83 13.06 -19.92
C ASP A 301 14.49 11.88 -19.17
N TRP A 302 15.46 12.20 -18.32
CA TRP A 302 16.06 11.17 -17.46
C TRP A 302 15.04 10.56 -16.51
N VAL A 303 14.21 11.40 -15.88
CA VAL A 303 13.15 10.94 -14.96
C VAL A 303 12.15 10.03 -15.67
N LEU A 304 11.73 10.40 -16.89
CA LEU A 304 10.79 9.60 -17.68
C LEU A 304 11.33 8.21 -18.03
N GLN A 305 12.64 8.09 -18.23
CA GLN A 305 13.29 6.83 -18.59
C GLN A 305 13.64 5.97 -17.37
N ASN A 306 13.84 6.59 -16.19
CA ASN A 306 14.38 5.91 -15.03
C ASN A 306 13.42 5.87 -13.82
N ALA A 307 12.16 6.29 -14.01
CA ALA A 307 11.19 6.28 -12.94
C ALA A 307 10.88 4.83 -12.48
N GLY A 308 11.29 4.53 -11.28
CA GLY A 308 11.10 3.24 -10.64
C GLY A 308 11.16 3.35 -9.12
N PHE A 309 10.77 2.28 -8.45
CA PHE A 309 10.79 2.20 -6.99
C PHE A 309 12.19 2.48 -6.39
N GLY A 310 13.24 2.03 -7.09
CA GLY A 310 14.63 2.25 -6.70
C GLY A 310 15.06 3.72 -6.66
N MET A 311 14.37 4.63 -7.39
CA MET A 311 14.75 6.04 -7.45
C MET A 311 14.84 6.68 -6.05
N ALA A 312 13.99 6.27 -5.13
CA ALA A 312 13.98 6.78 -3.76
C ALA A 312 15.23 6.44 -2.95
N PHE A 313 15.83 5.27 -3.21
CA PHE A 313 16.98 4.75 -2.46
C PHE A 313 18.30 4.81 -3.24
N GLN A 314 18.22 4.67 -4.56
CA GLN A 314 19.39 4.67 -5.45
C GLN A 314 19.77 6.05 -5.96
N THR A 315 18.78 6.96 -6.12
CA THR A 315 19.01 8.27 -6.74
C THR A 315 18.94 9.42 -5.74
N MET A 316 17.89 9.47 -4.89
CA MET A 316 17.69 10.60 -3.98
C MET A 316 18.88 10.87 -3.04
N PRO A 317 19.59 9.86 -2.44
CA PRO A 317 20.75 10.16 -1.60
C PRO A 317 21.89 10.84 -2.38
N TYR A 318 22.08 10.46 -3.66
CA TYR A 318 23.04 11.12 -4.53
C TYR A 318 22.64 12.58 -4.82
N LEU A 319 21.36 12.86 -5.08
CA LEU A 319 20.89 14.21 -5.36
C LEU A 319 21.04 15.14 -4.14
N PHE A 320 20.76 14.64 -2.94
CA PHE A 320 20.89 15.42 -1.72
C PHE A 320 22.33 15.87 -1.45
N GLN A 321 23.33 15.10 -1.84
CA GLN A 321 24.75 15.47 -1.69
C GLN A 321 25.08 16.79 -2.42
N GLN A 322 24.40 17.08 -3.53
CA GLN A 322 24.64 18.27 -4.32
C GLN A 322 24.32 19.57 -3.56
N TRP A 323 23.61 19.48 -2.44
CA TRP A 323 23.29 20.61 -1.56
C TRP A 323 24.36 20.87 -0.48
N GLY A 324 25.44 20.09 -0.46
CA GLY A 324 26.51 20.16 0.54
C GLY A 324 26.25 19.30 1.78
N PRO A 325 27.29 18.97 2.57
CA PRO A 325 27.23 17.89 3.57
C PRO A 325 26.14 18.05 4.64
N LEU A 326 25.99 19.26 5.19
CA LEU A 326 25.01 19.52 6.26
C LEU A 326 23.56 19.44 5.74
N ILE A 327 23.30 20.04 4.57
CA ILE A 327 21.96 20.04 3.98
C ILE A 327 21.62 18.64 3.46
N SER A 328 22.60 17.91 2.94
CA SER A 328 22.46 16.51 2.52
C SER A 328 21.99 15.61 3.67
N ALA A 329 22.68 15.67 4.80
CA ALA A 329 22.30 14.90 6.00
C ALA A 329 20.89 15.25 6.46
N PHE A 330 20.56 16.54 6.53
CA PHE A 330 19.24 17.01 6.92
C PHE A 330 18.15 16.59 5.92
N ALA A 331 18.37 16.73 4.62
CA ALA A 331 17.44 16.30 3.58
C ALA A 331 17.21 14.79 3.59
N GLY A 332 18.29 14.01 3.79
CA GLY A 332 18.21 12.56 3.94
C GLY A 332 17.40 12.15 5.17
N VAL A 333 17.59 12.80 6.30
CA VAL A 333 16.77 12.58 7.52
C VAL A 333 15.32 12.95 7.26
N CYS A 334 15.05 14.06 6.58
CA CYS A 334 13.67 14.44 6.22
C CYS A 334 13.05 13.40 5.29
N TRP A 335 13.77 12.96 4.24
CA TRP A 335 13.25 12.03 3.26
C TRP A 335 13.02 10.63 3.84
N PHE A 336 14.05 10.01 4.40
CA PHE A 336 13.93 8.67 4.94
C PHE A 336 13.15 8.64 6.26
N GLY A 337 13.16 9.72 7.03
CA GLY A 337 12.35 9.87 8.23
C GLY A 337 10.85 9.97 7.92
N LEU A 338 10.46 10.73 6.87
CA LEU A 338 9.06 10.76 6.45
C LEU A 338 8.62 9.39 5.92
N LEU A 339 9.46 8.68 5.15
CA LEU A 339 9.16 7.31 4.68
C LEU A 339 9.05 6.34 5.85
N PHE A 340 9.92 6.44 6.86
CA PHE A 340 9.83 5.61 8.07
C PHE A 340 8.53 5.83 8.84
N PHE A 341 8.11 7.09 9.04
CA PHE A 341 6.84 7.38 9.70
C PHE A 341 5.63 6.92 8.87
N ALA A 342 5.68 7.02 7.56
CA ALA A 342 4.67 6.46 6.67
C ALA A 342 4.62 4.93 6.77
N GLY A 343 5.79 4.29 6.82
CA GLY A 343 5.90 2.84 6.98
C GLY A 343 5.31 2.35 8.29
N ILE A 344 5.78 2.88 9.42
CA ILE A 344 5.40 2.38 10.75
C ILE A 344 3.91 2.60 11.07
N THR A 345 3.30 3.70 10.65
CA THR A 345 1.87 3.93 10.90
C THR A 345 0.99 2.94 10.13
N SER A 346 1.38 2.55 8.92
CA SER A 346 0.68 1.55 8.12
C SER A 346 0.92 0.12 8.64
N SER A 347 2.17 -0.25 8.98
CA SER A 347 2.48 -1.59 9.50
C SER A 347 1.79 -1.87 10.84
N LEU A 348 1.64 -0.86 11.71
CA LEU A 348 0.86 -0.96 12.94
C LEU A 348 -0.63 -1.23 12.67
N ALA A 349 -1.22 -0.60 11.65
CA ALA A 349 -2.60 -0.86 11.27
C ALA A 349 -2.79 -2.30 10.79
N MET A 350 -1.83 -2.84 10.03
CA MET A 350 -1.85 -4.22 9.52
C MET A 350 -1.83 -5.28 10.64
N GLY A 351 -1.33 -4.95 11.84
CA GLY A 351 -1.36 -5.87 12.98
C GLY A 351 -2.74 -6.06 13.61
N THR A 352 -3.63 -5.09 13.43
CA THR A 352 -4.90 -5.07 14.18
C THR A 352 -5.92 -6.14 13.79
N PRO A 353 -6.08 -6.57 12.52
CA PRO A 353 -6.99 -7.65 12.16
C PRO A 353 -6.64 -8.98 12.85
N TRP A 354 -5.35 -9.30 12.91
CA TRP A 354 -4.88 -10.49 13.62
C TRP A 354 -5.09 -10.37 15.13
N MET A 355 -4.68 -9.24 15.71
CA MET A 355 -4.81 -9.01 17.15
C MET A 355 -6.26 -9.02 17.61
N GLY A 356 -7.15 -8.34 16.89
CA GLY A 356 -8.59 -8.34 17.15
C GLY A 356 -9.18 -9.75 17.10
N PHE A 357 -8.81 -10.53 16.09
CA PHE A 357 -9.25 -11.92 15.97
C PHE A 357 -8.78 -12.78 17.15
N MET A 358 -7.50 -12.69 17.53
CA MET A 358 -6.96 -13.48 18.66
C MET A 358 -7.55 -13.04 20.00
N GLN A 359 -7.83 -11.77 20.16
CA GLN A 359 -8.49 -11.24 21.36
C GLN A 359 -9.94 -11.75 21.46
N ASP A 360 -10.73 -11.60 20.40
CA ASP A 360 -12.16 -11.92 20.39
C ASP A 360 -12.41 -13.43 20.52
N GLU A 361 -11.63 -14.26 19.81
CA GLU A 361 -11.89 -15.69 19.69
C GLU A 361 -11.16 -16.53 20.75
N PHE A 362 -9.99 -16.10 21.16
CA PHE A 362 -9.14 -16.87 22.08
C PHE A 362 -8.92 -16.19 23.43
N GLY A 363 -9.40 -14.95 23.60
CA GLY A 363 -9.24 -14.18 24.83
C GLY A 363 -7.77 -13.78 25.10
N TRP A 364 -6.95 -13.67 24.04
CA TRP A 364 -5.55 -13.30 24.21
C TRP A 364 -5.42 -11.82 24.58
N GLY A 365 -4.53 -11.54 25.54
CA GLY A 365 -4.16 -10.15 25.84
C GLY A 365 -3.31 -9.53 24.74
N LYS A 366 -3.17 -8.21 24.78
CA LYS A 366 -2.45 -7.41 23.77
C LYS A 366 -1.03 -7.92 23.49
N VAL A 367 -0.27 -8.20 24.55
CA VAL A 367 1.13 -8.68 24.44
C VAL A 367 1.18 -10.00 23.70
N LYS A 368 0.32 -10.98 24.09
CA LYS A 368 0.29 -12.28 23.43
C LYS A 368 -0.18 -12.16 21.97
N GLY A 369 -1.17 -11.30 21.70
CA GLY A 369 -1.64 -11.01 20.34
C GLY A 369 -0.54 -10.40 19.48
N ALA A 370 0.16 -9.38 19.98
CA ALA A 370 1.23 -8.70 19.25
C ALA A 370 2.44 -9.63 18.99
N VAL A 371 2.87 -10.40 20.00
CA VAL A 371 3.97 -11.37 19.83
C VAL A 371 3.62 -12.43 18.81
N SER A 372 2.38 -12.97 18.85
CA SER A 372 1.95 -13.97 17.86
C SER A 372 1.88 -13.38 16.44
N PHE A 373 1.43 -12.13 16.29
CA PHE A 373 1.49 -11.41 15.03
C PHE A 373 2.93 -11.29 14.53
N GLY A 374 3.85 -10.84 15.41
CA GLY A 374 5.27 -10.71 15.06
C GLY A 374 5.90 -12.05 14.63
N LEU A 375 5.58 -13.15 15.31
CA LEU A 375 6.10 -14.47 14.94
C LEU A 375 5.57 -14.94 13.58
N VAL A 376 4.28 -14.74 13.29
CA VAL A 376 3.71 -15.08 11.98
C VAL A 376 4.30 -14.17 10.90
N SER A 377 4.40 -12.85 11.15
CA SER A 377 5.00 -11.89 10.23
C SER A 377 6.48 -12.19 9.96
N LEU A 378 7.24 -12.63 10.98
CA LEU A 378 8.63 -13.06 10.83
C LEU A 378 8.73 -14.31 9.97
N ALA A 379 7.90 -15.33 10.23
CA ALA A 379 7.90 -16.58 9.46
C ALA A 379 7.54 -16.35 7.98
N MET A 380 6.62 -15.41 7.72
CA MET A 380 6.21 -15.07 6.35
C MET A 380 7.20 -14.12 5.67
N GLY A 381 7.78 -13.18 6.42
CA GLY A 381 8.62 -12.12 5.88
C GLY A 381 10.10 -12.46 5.77
N LEU A 382 10.63 -13.32 6.61
CA LEU A 382 12.05 -13.71 6.49
C LEU A 382 12.42 -14.24 5.11
N PRO A 383 11.60 -15.09 4.45
CA PRO A 383 11.86 -15.49 3.07
C PRO A 383 11.84 -14.33 2.06
N THR A 384 11.01 -13.29 2.27
CA THR A 384 11.00 -12.12 1.38
C THR A 384 12.31 -11.32 1.45
N VAL A 385 13.00 -11.37 2.59
CA VAL A 385 14.31 -10.77 2.79
C VAL A 385 15.41 -11.65 2.18
N LEU A 386 15.42 -12.95 2.53
CA LEU A 386 16.48 -13.88 2.14
C LEU A 386 16.49 -14.20 0.63
N PHE A 387 15.33 -14.21 -0.01
CA PHE A 387 15.15 -14.58 -1.41
C PHE A 387 14.67 -13.41 -2.26
N TYR A 388 14.99 -12.17 -1.85
CA TYR A 388 14.61 -10.93 -2.55
C TYR A 388 14.99 -10.98 -4.04
N GLN A 389 16.25 -11.34 -4.35
CA GLN A 389 16.77 -11.41 -5.71
C GLN A 389 16.05 -12.43 -6.62
N TYR A 390 15.35 -13.40 -6.03
CA TYR A 390 14.61 -14.44 -6.76
C TYR A 390 13.12 -14.10 -6.93
N GLY A 391 12.71 -12.83 -6.67
CA GLY A 391 11.34 -12.38 -6.87
C GLY A 391 10.34 -12.81 -5.80
N TYR A 392 10.81 -13.32 -4.66
CA TYR A 392 9.95 -13.73 -3.54
C TYR A 392 9.14 -12.56 -3.00
N PHE A 393 9.79 -11.40 -2.87
CA PHE A 393 9.18 -10.13 -2.50
C PHE A 393 8.08 -9.71 -3.50
N ASP A 394 8.36 -9.81 -4.82
CA ASP A 394 7.43 -9.42 -5.88
C ASP A 394 6.14 -10.26 -5.85
N GLU A 395 6.23 -11.55 -5.53
CA GLU A 395 5.06 -12.43 -5.39
C GLU A 395 4.18 -12.02 -4.22
N TYR A 396 4.77 -11.63 -3.09
CA TYR A 396 4.01 -11.14 -1.93
C TYR A 396 3.32 -9.80 -2.22
N ASP A 397 4.01 -8.86 -2.88
CA ASP A 397 3.42 -7.57 -3.30
C ASP A 397 2.28 -7.80 -4.30
N TYR A 398 2.50 -8.69 -5.29
CA TYR A 398 1.49 -8.95 -6.31
C TYR A 398 0.24 -9.64 -5.75
N TRP A 399 0.39 -10.77 -5.05
CA TRP A 399 -0.76 -11.54 -4.55
C TRP A 399 -1.38 -10.93 -3.29
N GLY A 400 -0.56 -10.48 -2.34
CA GLY A 400 -1.00 -9.86 -1.10
C GLY A 400 -1.36 -8.38 -1.27
N GLY A 401 -0.48 -7.60 -1.88
CA GLY A 401 -0.60 -6.14 -1.97
C GLY A 401 -1.40 -5.62 -3.15
N THR A 402 -1.75 -6.48 -4.14
CA THR A 402 -2.49 -6.04 -5.33
C THR A 402 -3.75 -6.87 -5.56
N VAL A 403 -3.61 -8.18 -5.79
CA VAL A 403 -4.74 -9.04 -6.21
C VAL A 403 -5.76 -9.21 -5.08
N SER A 404 -5.31 -9.53 -3.87
CA SER A 404 -6.22 -9.76 -2.75
C SER A 404 -6.99 -8.50 -2.34
N LEU A 405 -6.38 -7.31 -2.46
CA LEU A 405 -7.05 -6.03 -2.18
C LEU A 405 -8.29 -5.83 -3.08
N VAL A 406 -8.11 -5.98 -4.38
CA VAL A 406 -9.19 -5.77 -5.36
C VAL A 406 -10.32 -6.80 -5.16
N ILE A 407 -9.95 -8.07 -4.95
CA ILE A 407 -10.93 -9.15 -4.69
C ILE A 407 -11.73 -8.84 -3.42
N PHE A 408 -11.05 -8.49 -2.33
CA PHE A 408 -11.72 -8.26 -1.06
C PHE A 408 -12.59 -7.01 -1.11
N ALA A 409 -12.11 -5.88 -1.67
CA ALA A 409 -12.88 -4.66 -1.86
C ALA A 409 -14.16 -4.88 -2.71
N LEU A 410 -14.07 -5.68 -3.77
CA LEU A 410 -15.24 -6.04 -4.58
C LEU A 410 -16.27 -6.85 -3.76
N LEU A 411 -15.80 -7.88 -3.04
CA LEU A 411 -16.68 -8.74 -2.25
C LEU A 411 -17.33 -8.00 -1.08
N GLU A 412 -16.59 -7.14 -0.36
CA GLU A 412 -17.17 -6.35 0.73
C GLU A 412 -18.15 -5.28 0.23
N THR A 413 -17.88 -4.68 -0.95
CA THR A 413 -18.82 -3.75 -1.59
C THR A 413 -20.11 -4.46 -1.95
N ILE A 414 -20.05 -5.68 -2.50
CA ILE A 414 -21.23 -6.52 -2.77
C ILE A 414 -21.98 -6.84 -1.48
N LEU A 415 -21.25 -7.24 -0.42
CA LEU A 415 -21.85 -7.52 0.88
C LEU A 415 -22.59 -6.31 1.44
N PHE A 416 -21.92 -5.17 1.50
CA PHE A 416 -22.47 -3.96 2.10
C PHE A 416 -23.66 -3.40 1.32
N THR A 417 -23.52 -3.32 -0.01
CA THR A 417 -24.49 -2.66 -0.87
C THR A 417 -25.74 -3.50 -1.10
N TYR A 418 -25.56 -4.80 -1.41
CA TYR A 418 -26.67 -5.62 -1.89
C TYR A 418 -27.20 -6.62 -0.83
N ILE A 419 -26.34 -7.12 0.06
CA ILE A 419 -26.72 -8.17 1.02
C ILE A 419 -27.11 -7.57 2.37
N PHE A 420 -26.27 -6.73 2.96
CA PHE A 420 -26.62 -5.92 4.13
C PHE A 420 -27.71 -4.88 3.76
N GLY A 421 -27.57 -4.32 2.57
CA GLY A 421 -28.52 -3.45 1.89
C GLY A 421 -28.21 -1.97 2.08
N MET A 422 -28.20 -1.24 0.95
CA MET A 422 -27.79 0.17 0.89
C MET A 422 -28.63 1.08 1.81
N LYS A 423 -29.90 0.74 2.09
CA LYS A 423 -30.71 1.52 3.04
C LYS A 423 -30.10 1.50 4.45
N LYS A 424 -29.80 0.30 4.97
CA LYS A 424 -29.17 0.13 6.29
C LYS A 424 -27.75 0.68 6.30
N GLY A 425 -26.99 0.44 5.21
CA GLY A 425 -25.65 0.99 5.03
C GLY A 425 -25.64 2.51 5.11
N TRP A 426 -26.58 3.16 4.44
CA TRP A 426 -26.69 4.62 4.45
C TRP A 426 -27.07 5.18 5.83
N GLU A 427 -27.99 4.50 6.53
CA GLU A 427 -28.34 4.84 7.92
C GLU A 427 -27.12 4.72 8.83
N GLU A 428 -26.26 3.70 8.59
CA GLU A 428 -25.03 3.52 9.36
C GLU A 428 -23.99 4.61 9.02
N ILE A 429 -23.78 4.96 7.76
CA ILE A 429 -22.86 6.03 7.34
C ILE A 429 -23.29 7.38 7.94
N THR A 430 -24.57 7.70 7.89
CA THR A 430 -25.09 9.03 8.30
C THR A 430 -25.40 9.16 9.79
N ARG A 431 -25.32 8.06 10.56
CA ARG A 431 -25.55 8.09 12.00
C ARG A 431 -24.43 8.88 12.69
N GLY A 432 -24.82 9.95 13.40
CA GLY A 432 -23.90 10.83 14.12
C GLY A 432 -23.04 11.71 13.22
N ALA A 433 -23.39 11.85 11.94
CA ALA A 433 -22.62 12.62 10.99
C ALA A 433 -22.76 14.14 11.23
N ASP A 434 -21.64 14.83 11.36
CA ASP A 434 -21.57 16.29 11.48
C ASP A 434 -21.70 16.99 10.10
N ILE A 435 -21.41 16.24 9.01
CA ILE A 435 -21.54 16.73 7.64
C ILE A 435 -22.68 16.04 6.89
N ARG A 436 -23.30 16.77 5.99
CA ARG A 436 -24.36 16.22 5.12
C ARG A 436 -23.73 15.63 3.86
N ILE A 437 -23.74 14.30 3.75
CA ILE A 437 -23.30 13.63 2.53
C ILE A 437 -24.37 13.82 1.44
N PRO A 438 -23.99 14.26 0.23
CA PRO A 438 -24.92 14.38 -0.89
C PRO A 438 -25.58 13.03 -1.23
N SER A 439 -26.88 13.02 -1.40
CA SER A 439 -27.66 11.80 -1.62
C SER A 439 -27.27 11.03 -2.91
N PHE A 440 -26.66 11.69 -3.88
CA PHE A 440 -26.17 11.04 -5.10
C PHE A 440 -25.06 10.02 -4.82
N TYR A 441 -24.30 10.15 -3.71
CA TYR A 441 -23.32 9.13 -3.30
C TYR A 441 -23.95 7.77 -3.04
N LYS A 442 -25.23 7.75 -2.62
CA LYS A 442 -25.99 6.50 -2.49
C LYS A 442 -26.12 5.77 -3.83
N LEU A 443 -26.33 6.52 -4.92
CA LEU A 443 -26.39 5.98 -6.27
C LEU A 443 -25.00 5.51 -6.72
N ILE A 444 -23.94 6.31 -6.46
CA ILE A 444 -22.56 5.94 -6.77
C ILE A 444 -22.20 4.62 -6.08
N MET A 445 -22.42 4.51 -4.78
CA MET A 445 -22.14 3.30 -4.00
C MET A 445 -22.96 2.09 -4.45
N THR A 446 -24.19 2.31 -4.94
CA THR A 446 -25.07 1.21 -5.37
C THR A 446 -24.71 0.69 -6.76
N TYR A 447 -24.33 1.54 -7.69
CA TYR A 447 -24.20 1.15 -9.10
C TYR A 447 -22.81 1.45 -9.68
N VAL A 448 -22.23 2.61 -9.40
CA VAL A 448 -20.97 3.04 -10.05
C VAL A 448 -19.78 2.30 -9.44
N THR A 449 -19.62 2.36 -8.12
CA THR A 449 -18.47 1.74 -7.45
C THR A 449 -18.36 0.24 -7.70
N PRO A 450 -19.43 -0.59 -7.56
CA PRO A 450 -19.32 -2.03 -7.84
C PRO A 450 -18.98 -2.34 -9.30
N VAL A 451 -19.48 -1.54 -10.24
CA VAL A 451 -19.16 -1.70 -11.68
C VAL A 451 -17.70 -1.36 -11.93
N LEU A 452 -17.21 -0.22 -11.41
CA LEU A 452 -15.80 0.16 -11.58
C LEU A 452 -14.86 -0.88 -10.96
N LEU A 453 -15.16 -1.39 -9.76
CA LEU A 453 -14.41 -2.47 -9.11
C LEU A 453 -14.36 -3.74 -9.98
N SER A 454 -15.50 -4.10 -10.56
CA SER A 454 -15.59 -5.25 -11.47
C SER A 454 -14.78 -5.03 -12.74
N VAL A 455 -14.80 -3.83 -13.31
CA VAL A 455 -14.01 -3.48 -14.50
C VAL A 455 -12.52 -3.53 -14.18
N VAL A 456 -12.09 -3.01 -13.04
CA VAL A 456 -10.68 -3.08 -12.59
C VAL A 456 -10.23 -4.53 -12.41
N PHE A 457 -11.03 -5.34 -11.74
CA PHE A 457 -10.70 -6.75 -11.53
C PHE A 457 -10.64 -7.54 -12.84
N LEU A 458 -11.66 -7.39 -13.71
CA LEU A 458 -11.68 -8.06 -15.02
C LEU A 458 -10.57 -7.53 -15.92
N GLY A 459 -10.29 -6.23 -15.87
CA GLY A 459 -9.18 -5.62 -16.59
C GLY A 459 -7.84 -6.24 -16.21
N ALA A 460 -7.56 -6.35 -14.92
CA ALA A 460 -6.35 -7.01 -14.42
C ALA A 460 -6.29 -8.49 -14.79
N LEU A 461 -7.44 -9.18 -14.85
CA LEU A 461 -7.52 -10.59 -15.21
C LEU A 461 -7.05 -10.85 -16.65
N ILE A 462 -7.46 -10.01 -17.59
CA ILE A 462 -7.28 -10.19 -19.04
C ILE A 462 -6.53 -9.05 -19.71
N THR A 463 -5.65 -8.33 -19.00
CA THR A 463 -4.85 -7.25 -19.60
C THR A 463 -4.30 -7.68 -20.96
N PRO A 464 -4.56 -6.91 -22.06
CA PRO A 464 -4.08 -7.27 -23.37
C PRO A 464 -2.61 -6.90 -23.57
N ALA A 465 -1.95 -7.57 -24.50
CA ALA A 465 -0.55 -7.33 -24.84
C ALA A 465 -0.27 -5.83 -25.12
N GLY A 466 0.78 -5.30 -24.49
CA GLY A 466 1.11 -3.88 -24.56
C GLY A 466 0.06 -2.96 -23.92
N ASN A 467 -0.92 -3.51 -23.20
CA ASN A 467 -2.06 -2.79 -22.63
C ASN A 467 -2.89 -2.03 -23.69
N ASP A 468 -2.87 -2.51 -24.96
CA ASP A 468 -3.62 -1.93 -26.07
C ASP A 468 -5.00 -2.59 -26.20
N TRP A 469 -5.96 -2.04 -25.46
CA TRP A 469 -7.35 -2.52 -25.42
C TRP A 469 -8.06 -2.38 -26.77
N VAL A 470 -7.76 -1.33 -27.54
CA VAL A 470 -8.40 -1.09 -28.85
C VAL A 470 -7.96 -2.14 -29.86
N ALA A 471 -6.65 -2.37 -29.93
CA ALA A 471 -6.11 -3.42 -30.81
C ALA A 471 -6.60 -4.81 -30.39
N ALA A 472 -6.68 -5.10 -29.08
CA ALA A 472 -7.15 -6.39 -28.59
C ALA A 472 -8.62 -6.66 -28.93
N PHE A 473 -9.50 -5.69 -28.76
CA PHE A 473 -10.90 -5.83 -29.19
C PHE A 473 -11.02 -5.97 -30.72
N SER A 474 -10.27 -5.18 -31.48
CA SER A 474 -10.24 -5.31 -32.95
C SER A 474 -9.81 -6.71 -33.39
N ASN A 475 -8.76 -7.25 -32.76
CA ASN A 475 -8.24 -8.59 -33.02
C ASN A 475 -9.26 -9.68 -32.67
N LEU A 476 -9.91 -9.55 -31.49
CA LEU A 476 -10.96 -10.48 -31.06
C LEU A 476 -12.13 -10.53 -32.07
N PHE A 477 -12.62 -9.38 -32.51
CA PHE A 477 -13.74 -9.29 -33.46
C PHE A 477 -13.37 -9.72 -34.88
N SER A 478 -12.09 -9.67 -35.28
CA SER A 478 -11.58 -10.21 -36.53
C SER A 478 -11.28 -11.71 -36.51
N GLY A 479 -11.47 -12.37 -35.37
CA GLY A 479 -11.20 -13.81 -35.20
C GLY A 479 -9.75 -14.15 -34.86
N GLY A 480 -8.88 -13.16 -34.56
CA GLY A 480 -7.48 -13.34 -34.22
C GLY A 480 -7.23 -13.77 -32.74
N GLY A 481 -8.30 -13.86 -31.92
CA GLY A 481 -8.19 -14.21 -30.52
C GLY A 481 -7.83 -13.01 -29.61
N TRP A 482 -7.65 -13.28 -28.31
CA TRP A 482 -7.29 -12.26 -27.31
C TRP A 482 -5.80 -12.36 -26.96
N PRO A 483 -4.97 -11.36 -27.27
CA PRO A 483 -3.55 -11.37 -26.93
C PRO A 483 -3.39 -10.98 -25.43
N LEU A 484 -3.03 -11.93 -24.58
CA LEU A 484 -2.78 -11.65 -23.15
C LEU A 484 -1.41 -11.02 -22.95
N ASP A 485 -1.36 -10.00 -22.09
CA ASP A 485 -0.12 -9.42 -21.61
C ASP A 485 0.52 -10.33 -20.55
N PRO A 486 1.86 -10.47 -20.53
CA PRO A 486 2.56 -11.17 -19.44
C PRO A 486 2.24 -10.66 -18.03
N SER A 487 1.86 -9.40 -17.88
CA SER A 487 1.46 -8.81 -16.60
C SER A 487 0.04 -9.16 -16.17
N SER A 488 -0.79 -9.76 -17.06
CA SER A 488 -2.16 -10.14 -16.73
C SER A 488 -2.21 -11.20 -15.63
N LEU A 489 -3.28 -11.19 -14.82
CA LEU A 489 -3.46 -12.14 -13.73
C LEU A 489 -3.43 -13.60 -14.24
N ILE A 490 -4.04 -13.87 -15.39
CA ILE A 490 -4.03 -15.21 -16.00
C ILE A 490 -2.60 -15.62 -16.38
N ALA A 491 -1.83 -14.75 -17.03
CA ALA A 491 -0.44 -15.04 -17.40
C ALA A 491 0.45 -15.24 -16.16
N LYS A 492 0.25 -14.43 -15.12
CA LYS A 492 0.98 -14.61 -13.85
C LYS A 492 0.66 -15.95 -13.17
N ILE A 493 -0.61 -16.37 -13.12
CA ILE A 493 -0.99 -17.69 -12.54
C ILE A 493 -0.23 -18.82 -13.24
N THR A 494 -0.12 -18.79 -14.56
CA THR A 494 0.49 -19.86 -15.37
C THR A 494 2.00 -19.73 -15.54
N PHE A 495 2.65 -18.67 -15.01
CA PHE A 495 4.06 -18.33 -15.26
C PHE A 495 4.40 -18.11 -16.75
N ALA A 496 3.41 -17.77 -17.58
CA ALA A 496 3.61 -17.56 -19.02
C ALA A 496 4.66 -16.48 -19.32
N ASP A 497 4.78 -15.46 -18.48
CA ASP A 497 5.81 -14.42 -18.53
C ASP A 497 7.23 -15.02 -18.39
N LEU A 498 7.48 -15.76 -17.31
CA LEU A 498 8.79 -16.37 -17.08
C LEU A 498 9.14 -17.44 -18.12
N GLU A 499 8.16 -18.21 -18.56
CA GLU A 499 8.35 -19.20 -19.63
C GLU A 499 8.74 -18.54 -20.97
N ALA A 500 8.08 -17.43 -21.32
CA ALA A 500 8.44 -16.65 -22.50
C ALA A 500 9.85 -16.06 -22.39
N GLN A 501 10.25 -15.55 -21.23
CA GLN A 501 11.60 -15.03 -20.98
C GLN A 501 12.68 -16.13 -21.06
N ILE A 502 12.42 -17.33 -20.53
CA ILE A 502 13.32 -18.49 -20.63
C ILE A 502 13.55 -18.86 -22.08
N LEU A 503 12.47 -18.89 -22.89
CA LEU A 503 12.56 -19.20 -24.32
C LEU A 503 13.30 -18.12 -25.10
N ALA A 504 13.10 -16.86 -24.74
CA ALA A 504 13.75 -15.72 -25.42
C ALA A 504 15.24 -15.56 -25.07
N ASN A 505 15.66 -15.98 -23.88
CA ASN A 505 17.01 -15.79 -23.34
C ASN A 505 17.58 -17.11 -22.80
N PRO A 506 17.95 -18.08 -23.64
CA PRO A 506 18.44 -19.38 -23.18
C PRO A 506 19.69 -19.34 -22.30
N GLU A 507 20.53 -18.30 -22.46
CA GLU A 507 21.73 -18.06 -21.65
C GLU A 507 21.40 -17.76 -20.18
N ASN A 508 20.23 -17.17 -19.91
CA ASN A 508 19.74 -16.85 -18.56
C ASN A 508 18.71 -17.88 -18.05
N ALA A 509 18.47 -18.97 -18.79
CA ALA A 509 17.44 -19.94 -18.47
C ALA A 509 17.55 -20.50 -17.05
N ALA A 510 18.79 -20.80 -16.59
CA ALA A 510 19.01 -21.34 -15.25
C ALA A 510 18.57 -20.37 -14.13
N VAL A 511 18.88 -19.08 -14.28
CA VAL A 511 18.50 -18.04 -13.30
C VAL A 511 16.98 -17.83 -13.31
N LEU A 512 16.36 -17.85 -14.48
CA LEU A 512 14.91 -17.69 -14.63
C LEU A 512 14.13 -18.91 -14.09
N GLU A 513 14.64 -20.11 -14.27
CA GLU A 513 14.08 -21.33 -13.67
C GLU A 513 14.19 -21.31 -12.14
N GLU A 514 15.33 -20.82 -11.61
CA GLU A 514 15.48 -20.62 -10.17
C GLU A 514 14.47 -19.59 -9.65
N LYS A 515 14.30 -18.47 -10.34
CA LYS A 515 13.28 -17.46 -10.02
C LYS A 515 11.87 -18.07 -10.02
N LYS A 516 11.52 -18.90 -11.03
CA LYS A 516 10.23 -19.60 -11.11
C LYS A 516 10.00 -20.55 -9.93
N MET A 517 11.07 -21.24 -9.50
CA MET A 517 11.01 -22.13 -8.33
C MET A 517 10.71 -21.37 -7.05
N TYR A 518 11.46 -20.28 -6.77
CA TYR A 518 11.23 -19.45 -5.57
C TYR A 518 9.87 -18.72 -5.60
N SER A 519 9.42 -18.25 -6.76
CA SER A 519 8.07 -17.71 -6.95
C SER A 519 7.00 -18.76 -6.63
N SER A 520 7.21 -20.03 -7.00
CA SER A 520 6.29 -21.12 -6.66
C SER A 520 6.25 -21.38 -5.16
N PHE A 521 7.40 -21.33 -4.46
CA PHE A 521 7.44 -21.45 -3.00
C PHE A 521 6.73 -20.28 -2.31
N ALA A 522 6.91 -19.06 -2.79
CA ALA A 522 6.21 -17.89 -2.27
C ALA A 522 4.68 -18.05 -2.38
N ARG A 523 4.17 -18.47 -3.54
CA ARG A 523 2.74 -18.74 -3.75
C ARG A 523 2.21 -19.84 -2.86
N LEU A 524 2.96 -20.93 -2.70
CA LEU A 524 2.59 -22.01 -1.79
C LEU A 524 2.55 -21.53 -0.34
N GLN A 525 3.50 -20.74 0.10
CA GLN A 525 3.52 -20.17 1.44
C GLN A 525 2.31 -19.27 1.69
N LEU A 526 1.96 -18.40 0.74
CA LEU A 526 0.76 -17.57 0.80
C LEU A 526 -0.53 -18.41 0.85
N LEU A 527 -0.62 -19.48 0.04
CA LEU A 527 -1.74 -20.40 0.07
C LEU A 527 -1.88 -21.10 1.43
N PHE A 528 -0.77 -21.58 2.01
CA PHE A 528 -0.78 -22.19 3.33
C PHE A 528 -1.17 -21.19 4.43
N LEU A 529 -0.74 -19.93 4.33
CA LEU A 529 -1.20 -18.87 5.22
C LEU A 529 -2.72 -18.71 5.14
N PHE A 530 -3.27 -18.57 3.93
CA PHE A 530 -4.70 -18.39 3.72
C PHE A 530 -5.51 -19.58 4.28
N LEU A 531 -5.11 -20.79 3.94
CA LEU A 531 -5.77 -22.02 4.42
C LEU A 531 -5.62 -22.19 5.93
N GLY A 532 -4.47 -21.82 6.50
CA GLY A 532 -4.24 -21.84 7.94
C GLY A 532 -5.19 -20.90 8.69
N ILE A 533 -5.37 -19.67 8.17
CA ILE A 533 -6.31 -18.70 8.75
C ILE A 533 -7.76 -19.22 8.60
N CYS A 534 -8.14 -19.81 7.46
CA CYS A 534 -9.43 -20.47 7.28
C CYS A 534 -9.65 -21.57 8.35
N GLY A 535 -8.62 -22.38 8.61
CA GLY A 535 -8.66 -23.42 9.65
C GLY A 535 -8.88 -22.86 11.06
N ILE A 536 -8.20 -21.75 11.39
CA ILE A 536 -8.37 -21.07 12.69
C ILE A 536 -9.79 -20.48 12.80
N VAL A 537 -10.32 -19.87 11.74
CA VAL A 537 -11.71 -19.34 11.70
C VAL A 537 -12.73 -20.48 11.83
N TRP A 538 -12.49 -21.61 11.18
CA TRP A 538 -13.34 -22.79 11.35
C TRP A 538 -13.34 -23.29 12.80
N TYR A 539 -12.16 -23.43 13.41
CA TYR A 539 -12.03 -23.86 14.80
C TYR A 539 -12.75 -22.90 15.76
N SER A 540 -12.58 -21.58 15.60
CA SER A 540 -13.25 -20.57 16.44
C SER A 540 -14.78 -20.63 16.26
N THR A 541 -15.27 -20.89 15.04
CA THR A 541 -16.71 -21.06 14.76
C THR A 541 -17.29 -22.27 15.51
N VAL A 542 -16.59 -23.41 15.54
CA VAL A 542 -17.01 -24.58 16.30
C VAL A 542 -17.03 -24.30 17.80
N LYS A 543 -16.03 -23.57 18.31
CA LYS A 543 -15.95 -23.15 19.72
C LYS A 543 -17.12 -22.22 20.11
N ARG A 544 -17.45 -21.21 19.27
CA ARG A 544 -18.61 -20.32 19.50
C ARG A 544 -19.91 -21.09 19.59
N LYS A 545 -20.16 -22.07 18.70
CA LYS A 545 -21.36 -22.92 18.72
C LYS A 545 -21.50 -23.71 20.02
N LYS A 546 -20.40 -24.29 20.54
CA LYS A 546 -20.41 -25.05 21.79
C LYS A 546 -20.64 -24.18 23.03
N SER A 547 -20.34 -22.87 22.98
CA SER A 547 -20.57 -21.96 24.12
C SER A 547 -22.02 -21.45 24.19
N ILE A 548 -22.82 -21.67 23.13
CA ILE A 548 -24.25 -21.27 23.08
C ILE A 548 -25.16 -22.46 23.43
N GLN A 549 -24.67 -23.70 23.30
CA GLN A 549 -25.33 -24.92 23.82
C GLN A 549 -24.99 -25.14 25.30
#